data_9855d7152439e84dca4c7ec8c7c3dd89
#
_entry.id   9855d7152439e84dca4c7ec8c7c3dd89
#
_cell.length_a   1.000
_cell.length_b   1.000
_cell.length_c   1.000
_cell.angle_alpha   90.00
_cell.angle_beta   90.00
_cell.angle_gamma   90.00
#
_symmetry.space_group_name_H-M   'P 1'
#
loop_
_entity.id
_entity.type
_entity.pdbx_description
1 polymer ?
#
loop_
_entity_poly.entity_id
_entity_poly.type
_entity_poly.pdbx_seq_one_letter_code
_entity_poly.pdbx_strand_id
1 'polypeptide(L)'
;MIIGKVVANVVSTEKHPDYVGHKLLMVQPLDAYGNAKGKTVLAVDAAQAGIGDRVLLVDEGGSARNAIGEEGALRIRTAVCGIIDRIDIEEHT
;
A
#
# COMPACT_ATOMS: atom_id res chain seq x y z
N MET A 1 4.97 -8.54 4.04
CA MET A 1 3.95 -7.52 4.31
C MET A 1 4.53 -6.37 5.09
N ILE A 2 4.04 -5.19 4.83
CA ILE A 2 4.55 -3.96 5.41
C ILE A 2 3.37 -3.15 5.93
N ILE A 3 3.54 -2.52 7.09
CA ILE A 3 2.57 -1.57 7.62
C ILE A 3 2.96 -0.19 7.13
N GLY A 4 1.99 0.62 6.73
CA GLY A 4 2.24 1.98 6.30
C GLY A 4 1.10 2.93 6.61
N LYS A 5 1.35 4.22 6.37
CA LYS A 5 0.35 5.27 6.48
C LYS A 5 0.21 5.97 5.13
N VAL A 6 -1.01 6.12 4.67
CA VAL A 6 -1.27 6.84 3.42
C VAL A 6 -1.02 8.32 3.65
N VAL A 7 -0.09 8.89 2.88
CA VAL A 7 0.29 10.29 3.03
C VAL A 7 -0.15 11.16 1.85
N ALA A 8 -0.48 10.56 0.72
CA ALA A 8 -0.93 11.31 -0.45
C ALA A 8 -1.72 10.44 -1.41
N ASN A 9 -2.63 11.05 -2.14
CA ASN A 9 -3.22 10.49 -3.36
C ASN A 9 -2.35 10.93 -4.53
N VAL A 10 -2.04 10.01 -5.42
CA VAL A 10 -1.24 10.32 -6.60
C VAL A 10 -2.17 10.47 -7.79
N VAL A 11 -2.18 11.67 -8.37
CA VAL A 11 -2.96 11.97 -9.56
C VAL A 11 -1.99 12.20 -10.70
N SER A 12 -2.16 11.47 -11.80
CA SER A 12 -1.31 11.59 -12.97
C SER A 12 -2.15 11.62 -14.23
N THR A 13 -1.79 12.51 -15.15
CA THR A 13 -2.43 12.56 -16.47
C THR A 13 -1.95 11.46 -17.38
N GLU A 14 -0.75 10.94 -17.11
CA GLU A 14 -0.18 9.83 -17.87
C GLU A 14 0.33 8.77 -16.91
N LYS A 15 -0.10 7.54 -17.11
CA LYS A 15 0.34 6.38 -16.35
C LYS A 15 0.63 5.23 -17.27
N HIS A 16 1.51 4.34 -16.82
CA HIS A 16 1.68 3.07 -17.50
C HIS A 16 0.32 2.34 -17.59
N PRO A 17 0.01 1.63 -18.68
CA PRO A 17 -1.26 0.94 -18.82
C PRO A 17 -1.64 0.01 -17.67
N ASP A 18 -0.65 -0.56 -16.97
CA ASP A 18 -0.90 -1.42 -15.81
C ASP A 18 -1.58 -0.68 -14.64
N TYR A 19 -1.50 0.65 -14.62
CA TYR A 19 -2.09 1.47 -13.55
C TYR A 19 -3.38 2.18 -13.95
N VAL A 20 -3.77 2.07 -15.23
CA VAL A 20 -5.00 2.72 -15.68
C VAL A 20 -6.21 2.11 -14.99
N GLY A 21 -7.08 2.96 -14.45
CA GLY A 21 -8.25 2.52 -13.72
C GLY A 21 -8.01 2.22 -12.23
N HIS A 22 -6.76 2.31 -11.77
CA HIS A 22 -6.42 2.06 -10.38
C HIS A 22 -6.12 3.36 -9.64
N LYS A 23 -6.52 3.42 -8.39
CA LYS A 23 -6.16 4.51 -7.49
C LYS A 23 -4.75 4.28 -6.99
N LEU A 24 -3.91 5.29 -7.10
CA LEU A 24 -2.54 5.23 -6.63
C LEU A 24 -2.38 6.07 -5.37
N LEU A 25 -1.67 5.51 -4.41
CA LEU A 25 -1.41 6.16 -3.13
C LEU A 25 0.09 6.21 -2.86
N MET A 26 0.52 7.29 -2.22
CA MET A 26 1.85 7.35 -1.63
C MET A 26 1.74 6.93 -0.18
N VAL A 27 2.53 5.95 0.22
CA VAL A 27 2.45 5.35 1.55
C VAL A 27 3.81 5.43 2.24
N GLN A 28 3.81 5.91 3.47
CA GLN A 28 5.00 5.91 4.32
C GLN A 28 5.03 4.62 5.12
N PRO A 29 6.01 3.73 4.89
CA PRO A 29 6.17 2.54 5.72
C PRO A 29 6.42 2.90 7.17
N LEU A 30 5.87 2.09 8.07
CA LEU A 30 5.96 2.30 9.52
C LEU A 30 6.47 1.04 10.20
N ASP A 31 7.09 1.23 11.39
CA ASP A 31 7.32 0.09 12.28
C ASP A 31 6.05 -0.23 13.08
N ALA A 32 6.10 -1.25 13.94
CA ALA A 32 4.93 -1.68 14.71
C ALA A 32 4.44 -0.62 15.70
N TYR A 33 5.26 0.35 16.04
CA TYR A 33 4.93 1.43 16.97
C TYR A 33 4.46 2.70 16.28
N GLY A 34 4.36 2.68 14.95
CA GLY A 34 3.86 3.82 14.18
C GLY A 34 4.93 4.82 13.77
N ASN A 35 6.20 4.50 13.93
CA ASN A 35 7.29 5.38 13.53
C ASN A 35 7.65 5.15 12.05
N ALA A 36 7.98 6.23 11.35
CA ALA A 36 8.38 6.14 9.95
C ALA A 36 9.62 5.26 9.77
N LYS A 37 9.59 4.41 8.77
CA LYS A 37 10.66 3.46 8.48
C LYS A 37 10.92 3.43 6.98
N GLY A 38 12.04 3.99 6.56
CA GLY A 38 12.42 4.00 5.16
C GLY A 38 11.72 5.07 4.34
N LYS A 39 11.77 4.89 3.04
CA LYS A 39 11.23 5.85 2.07
C LYS A 39 9.75 5.58 1.79
N THR A 40 9.03 6.62 1.38
CA THR A 40 7.67 6.45 0.88
C THR A 40 7.67 5.56 -0.36
N VAL A 41 6.60 4.81 -0.53
CA VAL A 41 6.42 3.94 -1.68
C VAL A 41 5.10 4.26 -2.39
N LEU A 42 5.08 4.01 -3.69
CA LEU A 42 3.87 4.12 -4.50
C LEU A 42 3.15 2.79 -4.48
N ALA A 43 1.86 2.79 -4.18
CA ALA A 43 1.06 1.58 -4.08
C ALA A 43 -0.27 1.72 -4.80
N VAL A 44 -0.76 0.63 -5.37
CA VAL A 44 -2.10 0.55 -5.92
C VAL A 44 -3.07 0.26 -4.78
N ASP A 45 -4.19 0.96 -4.73
CA ASP A 45 -5.18 0.79 -3.66
C ASP A 45 -6.19 -0.30 -4.01
N ALA A 46 -6.16 -1.40 -3.28
CA ALA A 46 -7.13 -2.49 -3.38
C ALA A 46 -8.10 -2.53 -2.19
N ALA A 47 -8.02 -1.55 -1.29
CA ALA A 47 -8.79 -1.56 -0.03
C ALA A 47 -9.62 -0.30 0.19
N GLN A 48 -9.64 0.62 -0.77
CA GLN A 48 -10.35 1.91 -0.66
C GLN A 48 -9.85 2.74 0.52
N ALA A 49 -8.54 2.79 0.71
CA ALA A 49 -7.92 3.57 1.76
C ALA A 49 -7.88 5.06 1.40
N GLY A 50 -7.79 5.91 2.41
CA GLY A 50 -7.66 7.35 2.25
C GLY A 50 -6.45 7.90 3.00
N ILE A 51 -6.16 9.18 2.76
CA ILE A 51 -5.06 9.88 3.43
C ILE A 51 -5.27 9.80 4.94
N GLY A 52 -4.23 9.40 5.66
CA GLY A 52 -4.26 9.24 7.11
C GLY A 52 -4.54 7.82 7.57
N ASP A 53 -5.03 6.94 6.69
CA ASP A 53 -5.28 5.56 7.06
C ASP A 53 -3.98 4.78 7.26
N ARG A 54 -3.95 3.93 8.27
CA ARG A 54 -2.89 2.92 8.40
C ARG A 54 -3.31 1.71 7.57
N VAL A 55 -2.37 1.19 6.79
CA VAL A 55 -2.67 0.18 5.79
C VAL A 55 -1.67 -0.94 5.82
N LEU A 56 -2.09 -2.07 5.27
CA LEU A 56 -1.24 -3.22 5.05
C LEU A 56 -0.84 -3.26 3.59
N LEU A 57 0.47 -3.32 3.35
CA LEU A 57 1.04 -3.36 2.01
C LEU A 57 1.54 -4.75 1.67
N VAL A 58 1.33 -5.14 0.43
CA VAL A 58 1.94 -6.32 -0.17
C VAL A 58 2.93 -5.85 -1.23
N ASP A 59 4.19 -6.22 -1.11
CA ASP A 59 5.27 -5.77 -1.99
C ASP A 59 5.92 -6.94 -2.73
N GLU A 60 5.11 -7.82 -3.28
CA GLU A 60 5.56 -8.89 -4.15
C GLU A 60 4.70 -8.85 -5.40
N GLY A 61 5.30 -8.72 -6.58
CA GLY A 61 4.58 -8.50 -7.81
C GLY A 61 3.37 -9.42 -8.01
N GLY A 62 3.52 -10.72 -7.79
CA GLY A 62 2.42 -11.66 -7.93
C GLY A 62 1.34 -11.46 -6.89
N SER A 63 1.72 -11.27 -5.62
CA SER A 63 0.77 -11.04 -4.53
C SER A 63 0.03 -9.72 -4.71
N ALA A 64 0.73 -8.68 -5.15
CA ALA A 64 0.10 -7.39 -5.41
C ALA A 64 -0.93 -7.48 -6.54
N ARG A 65 -0.59 -8.18 -7.62
CA ARG A 65 -1.53 -8.40 -8.74
C ARG A 65 -2.77 -9.18 -8.29
N ASN A 66 -2.58 -10.19 -7.45
CA ASN A 66 -3.69 -10.97 -6.91
C ASN A 66 -4.60 -10.12 -6.03
N ALA A 67 -4.02 -9.22 -5.23
CA ALA A 67 -4.79 -8.35 -4.36
C ALA A 67 -5.74 -7.43 -5.13
N ILE A 68 -5.36 -7.02 -6.34
CA ILE A 68 -6.21 -6.17 -7.18
C ILE A 68 -6.93 -6.95 -8.28
N GLY A 69 -6.71 -8.26 -8.37
CA GLY A 69 -7.38 -9.11 -9.35
C GLY A 69 -6.82 -9.03 -10.76
N GLU A 70 -5.63 -8.50 -10.96
CA GLU A 70 -5.01 -8.35 -12.27
C GLU A 70 -3.69 -9.10 -12.37
N GLU A 71 -3.78 -10.39 -12.61
CA GLU A 71 -2.61 -11.26 -12.67
C GLU A 71 -1.63 -10.93 -13.81
N GLY A 72 -2.11 -10.29 -14.87
CA GLY A 72 -1.28 -9.92 -16.00
C GLY A 72 -0.55 -8.59 -15.86
N ALA A 73 -0.78 -7.84 -14.80
CA ALA A 73 -0.20 -6.50 -14.62
C ALA A 73 1.24 -6.60 -14.13
N LEU A 74 2.19 -6.50 -15.05
CA LEU A 74 3.60 -6.77 -14.78
C LEU A 74 4.32 -5.67 -14.00
N ARG A 75 3.79 -4.45 -13.98
CA ARG A 75 4.45 -3.32 -13.33
C ARG A 75 3.89 -2.98 -11.95
N ILE A 76 2.82 -3.64 -11.53
CA ILE A 76 2.25 -3.43 -10.21
C ILE A 76 3.03 -4.32 -9.23
N ARG A 77 3.78 -3.69 -8.32
CA ARG A 77 4.61 -4.39 -7.36
C ARG A 77 4.11 -4.25 -5.93
N THR A 78 3.50 -3.13 -5.60
CA THR A 78 3.05 -2.84 -4.24
C THR A 78 1.57 -2.50 -4.27
N ALA A 79 0.80 -3.13 -3.40
CA ALA A 79 -0.62 -2.87 -3.28
C ALA A 79 -1.03 -2.69 -1.81
N VAL A 80 -1.97 -1.78 -1.57
CA VAL A 80 -2.66 -1.67 -0.29
C VAL A 80 -3.75 -2.72 -0.28
N CYS A 81 -3.60 -3.74 0.56
CA CYS A 81 -4.53 -4.87 0.60
C CYS A 81 -5.45 -4.85 1.82
N GLY A 82 -5.30 -3.92 2.74
CA GLY A 82 -6.17 -3.81 3.90
C GLY A 82 -5.96 -2.51 4.66
N ILE A 83 -6.97 -2.13 5.43
CA ILE A 83 -6.91 -0.99 6.35
C ILE A 83 -6.78 -1.55 7.75
N ILE A 84 -5.82 -1.01 8.52
CA ILE A 84 -5.53 -1.49 9.86
C ILE A 84 -6.28 -0.63 10.87
N ASP A 85 -7.19 -1.25 11.61
CA ASP A 85 -7.95 -0.56 12.64
C ASP A 85 -7.16 -0.47 13.94
N ARG A 86 -6.39 -1.53 14.26
CA ARG A 86 -5.69 -1.62 15.53
C ARG A 86 -4.49 -2.56 15.42
N ILE A 87 -3.43 -2.22 16.15
CA ILE A 87 -2.23 -3.07 16.29
C ILE A 87 -2.08 -3.39 17.77
N ASP A 88 -2.09 -4.67 18.11
CA ASP A 88 -1.83 -5.12 19.46
C ASP A 88 -0.42 -5.68 19.51
N ILE A 89 0.39 -5.13 20.41
CA ILE A 89 1.79 -5.53 20.58
C ILE A 89 1.94 -6.22 21.94
N GLU A 90 2.45 -7.45 21.91
CA GLU A 90 2.78 -8.14 23.13
C GLU A 90 4.18 -7.73 23.56
N GLU A 91 4.27 -7.12 24.75
CA GLU A 91 5.55 -6.69 25.30
C GLU A 91 6.07 -7.71 26.31
N HIS A 92 7.31 -8.15 26.07
CA HIS A 92 8.00 -9.03 26.99
C HIS A 92 8.99 -8.22 27.82
N THR A 93 8.85 -8.26 29.12
CA THR A 93 9.75 -7.57 30.04
C THR A 93 10.69 -8.56 30.70
#